data_d19d3658ea4fa19bdc98e57fa38e954a
#
_entry.id   d19d3658ea4fa19bdc98e57fa38e954a
#
_cell.length_a   1.000
_cell.length_b   1.000
_cell.length_c   1.000
_cell.angle_alpha   90.00
_cell.angle_beta   90.00
_cell.angle_gamma   90.00
#
_symmetry.space_group_name_H-M   'P 1'
#
loop_
_entity.id
_entity.type
_entity.pdbx_description
1 polymer ?
#
loop_
_entity_poly.entity_id
_entity_poly.type
_entity_poly.pdbx_seq_one_letter_code
_entity_poly.pdbx_strand_id
1 'polypeptide(L)'
;VVFLKSLRLFPPEEAFERIVMRHGLQDDKQQTAYLQAIHEQIIGFCSSKIADIALFLDWWEQQGQNRSLSVDESATTVEITTIHKAKGLEKRVVLIPWCSWQLDPKSGGNVTNIVWAEAQGDAGAVGRFPVKYKKAMAESGFSAEYYRELVYSHVDNINLLYVALTRAAESLH
;
A
#
# COMPACT_ATOMS: atom_id res chain seq x y z
N VAL A 1 -27.45 24.93 10.36
CA VAL A 1 -27.49 25.45 8.96
C VAL A 1 -26.76 26.79 8.85
N VAL A 2 -27.00 27.77 9.78
CA VAL A 2 -26.36 29.11 9.72
C VAL A 2 -24.81 28.99 9.86
N PHE A 3 -24.33 28.21 10.82
CA PHE A 3 -22.91 28.01 11.07
C PHE A 3 -22.17 27.43 9.82
N LEU A 4 -22.72 26.39 9.19
CA LEU A 4 -22.12 25.78 8.00
C LEU A 4 -22.06 26.75 6.80
N LYS A 5 -23.06 27.63 6.68
CA LYS A 5 -23.05 28.67 5.64
C LYS A 5 -21.97 29.73 5.91
N SER A 6 -21.73 30.09 7.16
CA SER A 6 -20.70 31.07 7.50
C SER A 6 -19.29 30.56 7.25
N LEU A 7 -19.03 29.23 7.33
CA LEU A 7 -17.72 28.65 7.09
C LEU A 7 -17.21 28.92 5.66
N ARG A 8 -18.09 29.05 4.69
CA ARG A 8 -17.71 29.36 3.29
C ARG A 8 -17.02 30.70 3.09
N LEU A 9 -17.10 31.58 4.08
CA LEU A 9 -16.49 32.91 4.05
C LEU A 9 -15.04 32.90 4.56
N PHE A 10 -14.56 31.78 5.06
CA PHE A 10 -13.25 31.65 5.67
C PHE A 10 -12.33 30.74 4.82
N PRO A 11 -11.00 30.92 4.89
CA PRO A 11 -10.07 29.96 4.35
C PRO A 11 -10.25 28.55 4.97
N PRO A 12 -9.85 27.47 4.26
CA PRO A 12 -10.02 26.10 4.77
C PRO A 12 -9.41 25.88 6.17
N GLU A 13 -8.27 26.48 6.46
CA GLU A 13 -7.59 26.41 7.75
C GLU A 13 -8.45 26.99 8.88
N GLU A 14 -8.92 28.23 8.71
CA GLU A 14 -9.76 28.89 9.69
C GLU A 14 -11.13 28.20 9.85
N ALA A 15 -11.69 27.71 8.75
CA ALA A 15 -12.93 26.94 8.79
C ALA A 15 -12.76 25.64 9.59
N PHE A 16 -11.64 24.95 9.44
CA PHE A 16 -11.31 23.75 10.20
C PHE A 16 -11.18 24.05 11.70
N GLU A 17 -10.40 25.06 12.09
CA GLU A 17 -10.25 25.45 13.49
C GLU A 17 -11.60 25.79 14.14
N ARG A 18 -12.46 26.50 13.44
CA ARG A 18 -13.82 26.83 13.92
C ARG A 18 -14.69 25.60 14.13
N ILE A 19 -14.54 24.58 13.27
CA ILE A 19 -15.23 23.29 13.43
C ILE A 19 -14.70 22.58 14.67
N VAL A 20 -13.39 22.48 14.83
CA VAL A 20 -12.73 21.82 15.96
C VAL A 20 -13.19 22.46 17.27
N MET A 21 -13.13 23.79 17.38
CA MET A 21 -13.57 24.52 18.56
C MET A 21 -15.08 24.37 18.83
N ARG A 22 -15.89 24.43 17.78
CA ARG A 22 -17.36 24.35 17.91
C ARG A 22 -17.83 23.02 18.48
N HIS A 23 -17.12 21.95 18.15
CA HIS A 23 -17.46 20.59 18.54
C HIS A 23 -16.63 20.05 19.71
N GLY A 24 -15.74 20.89 20.29
CA GLY A 24 -14.88 20.49 21.41
C GLY A 24 -13.93 19.34 21.09
N LEU A 25 -13.54 19.17 19.82
CA LEU A 25 -12.71 18.04 19.40
C LEU A 25 -11.28 18.13 19.97
N GLN A 26 -10.81 19.33 20.32
CA GLN A 26 -9.52 19.56 20.96
C GLN A 26 -9.42 18.96 22.36
N ASP A 27 -10.56 18.69 23.01
CA ASP A 27 -10.59 18.17 24.38
C ASP A 27 -10.34 16.66 24.44
N ASP A 28 -10.46 15.97 23.30
CA ASP A 28 -10.18 14.55 23.18
C ASP A 28 -8.71 14.29 22.80
N LYS A 29 -7.92 13.89 23.80
CA LYS A 29 -6.48 13.58 23.62
C LYS A 29 -6.21 12.49 22.59
N GLN A 30 -7.14 11.56 22.37
CA GLN A 30 -6.96 10.48 21.39
C GLN A 30 -7.09 10.99 19.95
N GLN A 31 -7.84 12.09 19.76
CA GLN A 31 -8.04 12.67 18.44
C GLN A 31 -7.01 13.75 18.09
N THR A 32 -6.27 14.27 19.05
CA THR A 32 -5.32 15.39 18.86
C THR A 32 -4.34 15.12 17.70
N ALA A 33 -3.76 13.93 17.64
CA ALA A 33 -2.81 13.57 16.59
C ALA A 33 -3.45 13.54 15.20
N TYR A 34 -4.70 13.05 15.11
CA TYR A 34 -5.44 13.04 13.83
C TYR A 34 -5.85 14.45 13.41
N LEU A 35 -6.26 15.29 14.36
CA LEU A 35 -6.59 16.69 14.09
C LEU A 35 -5.37 17.46 13.58
N GLN A 36 -4.21 17.25 14.17
CA GLN A 36 -2.94 17.83 13.72
C GLN A 36 -2.58 17.35 12.30
N ALA A 37 -2.68 16.06 12.05
CA ALA A 37 -2.37 15.50 10.73
C ALA A 37 -3.32 16.02 9.64
N ILE A 38 -4.61 16.20 9.93
CA ILE A 38 -5.57 16.82 9.00
C ILE A 38 -5.22 18.31 8.80
N HIS A 39 -4.90 19.03 9.87
CA HIS A 39 -4.51 20.44 9.80
C HIS A 39 -3.27 20.65 8.93
N GLU A 40 -2.25 19.79 9.05
CA GLU A 40 -1.06 19.81 8.18
C GLU A 40 -1.41 19.61 6.70
N GLN A 41 -2.37 18.72 6.40
CA GLN A 41 -2.85 18.53 5.03
C GLN A 41 -3.55 19.80 4.48
N ILE A 42 -4.32 20.49 5.32
CA ILE A 42 -4.98 21.74 4.96
C ILE A 42 -3.93 22.85 4.70
N ILE A 43 -2.96 23.00 5.59
CA ILE A 43 -1.85 23.97 5.42
C ILE A 43 -1.07 23.67 4.14
N GLY A 44 -0.73 22.40 3.90
CA GLY A 44 -0.04 21.96 2.69
C GLY A 44 -0.81 22.28 1.41
N PHE A 45 -2.14 22.12 1.43
CA PHE A 45 -3.00 22.52 0.31
C PHE A 45 -2.99 24.03 0.12
N CYS A 46 -3.23 24.80 1.18
CA CYS A 46 -3.29 26.27 1.12
C CYS A 46 -1.96 26.92 0.70
N SER A 47 -0.83 26.28 1.01
CA SER A 47 0.50 26.74 0.61
C SER A 47 0.79 26.57 -0.88
N SER A 48 0.14 25.61 -1.52
CA SER A 48 0.39 25.23 -2.93
C SER A 48 -0.71 25.66 -3.90
N LYS A 49 -1.89 26.04 -3.38
CA LYS A 49 -3.09 26.34 -4.16
C LYS A 49 -3.85 27.53 -3.56
N ILE A 50 -4.87 27.99 -4.30
CA ILE A 50 -5.80 29.01 -3.77
C ILE A 50 -6.53 28.44 -2.54
N ALA A 51 -6.51 29.17 -1.44
CA ALA A 51 -7.13 28.78 -0.17
C ALA A 51 -8.66 28.97 -0.23
N ASP A 52 -9.33 28.14 -1.04
CA ASP A 52 -10.77 28.10 -1.22
C ASP A 52 -11.32 26.74 -0.72
N ILE A 53 -12.45 26.79 0.02
CA ILE A 53 -13.04 25.59 0.63
C ILE A 53 -13.56 24.62 -0.44
N ALA A 54 -14.15 25.08 -1.53
CA ALA A 54 -14.70 24.21 -2.56
C ALA A 54 -13.55 23.47 -3.27
N LEU A 55 -12.47 24.19 -3.61
CA LEU A 55 -11.26 23.60 -4.19
C LEU A 55 -10.57 22.63 -3.24
N PHE A 56 -10.57 22.92 -1.93
CA PHE A 56 -10.05 22.00 -0.93
C PHE A 56 -10.88 20.71 -0.85
N LEU A 57 -12.20 20.81 -0.84
CA LEU A 57 -13.09 19.64 -0.78
C LEU A 57 -12.96 18.77 -2.03
N ASP A 58 -12.90 19.35 -3.21
CA ASP A 58 -12.67 18.61 -4.47
C ASP A 58 -11.32 17.88 -4.45
N TRP A 59 -10.26 18.56 -3.97
CA TRP A 59 -8.96 17.94 -3.82
C TRP A 59 -8.97 16.81 -2.76
N TRP A 60 -9.68 17.02 -1.65
CA TRP A 60 -9.80 16.03 -0.59
C TRP A 60 -10.48 14.76 -1.09
N GLU A 61 -11.57 14.87 -1.83
CA GLU A 61 -12.27 13.72 -2.42
C GLU A 61 -11.41 12.95 -3.43
N GLN A 62 -10.61 13.65 -4.22
CA GLN A 62 -9.81 13.01 -5.27
C GLN A 62 -8.48 12.44 -4.74
N GLN A 63 -7.83 13.08 -3.80
CA GLN A 63 -6.46 12.77 -3.37
C GLN A 63 -6.27 12.75 -1.85
N GLY A 64 -6.83 13.73 -1.14
CA GLY A 64 -6.54 13.96 0.27
C GLY A 64 -6.91 12.78 1.16
N GLN A 65 -8.11 12.23 0.97
CA GLN A 65 -8.63 11.10 1.76
C GLN A 65 -7.79 9.81 1.64
N ASN A 66 -7.01 9.67 0.58
CA ASN A 66 -6.16 8.50 0.34
C ASN A 66 -4.70 8.72 0.82
N ARG A 67 -4.38 9.90 1.35
CA ARG A 67 -3.05 10.16 1.88
C ARG A 67 -2.87 9.49 3.24
N SER A 68 -1.71 8.90 3.42
CA SER A 68 -1.31 8.37 4.73
C SER A 68 -1.12 9.53 5.71
N LEU A 69 -1.75 9.45 6.87
CA LEU A 69 -1.50 10.37 7.97
C LEU A 69 -0.29 9.85 8.75
N SER A 70 0.74 10.67 8.90
CA SER A 70 1.83 10.40 9.85
C SER A 70 1.34 10.81 11.26
N VAL A 71 0.75 9.85 11.95
CA VAL A 71 0.43 9.99 13.37
C VAL A 71 1.58 9.39 14.15
N ASP A 72 2.08 10.11 15.16
CA ASP A 72 3.13 9.59 16.03
C ASP A 72 2.70 8.23 16.61
N GLU A 73 3.54 7.21 16.38
CA GLU A 73 3.32 5.86 16.89
C GLU A 73 3.31 5.90 18.42
N SER A 74 2.14 5.97 19.02
CA SER A 74 2.03 5.71 20.45
C SER A 74 2.40 4.26 20.73
N ALA A 75 3.06 3.98 21.85
CA ALA A 75 3.54 2.65 22.22
C ALA A 75 2.45 1.55 22.28
N THR A 76 1.20 1.90 22.08
CA THR A 76 0.01 1.02 22.15
C THR A 76 -0.67 0.77 20.80
N THR A 77 -0.09 1.22 19.69
CA THR A 77 -0.68 1.02 18.35
C THR A 77 -0.33 -0.33 17.76
N VAL A 78 -1.32 -0.94 17.08
CA VAL A 78 -1.11 -2.12 16.24
C VAL A 78 -0.92 -1.65 14.80
N GLU A 79 0.27 -1.88 14.25
CA GLU A 79 0.59 -1.57 12.86
C GLU A 79 0.19 -2.74 11.95
N ILE A 80 -0.60 -2.47 10.92
CA ILE A 80 -0.92 -3.44 9.87
C ILE A 80 -0.09 -3.09 8.64
N THR A 81 0.77 -4.02 8.23
CA THR A 81 1.68 -3.80 7.11
C THR A 81 1.80 -5.03 6.21
N THR A 82 2.40 -4.89 5.05
CA THR A 82 2.71 -6.03 4.18
C THR A 82 4.11 -6.56 4.49
N ILE A 83 4.37 -7.86 4.25
CA ILE A 83 5.68 -8.47 4.45
C ILE A 83 6.79 -7.72 3.69
N HIS A 84 6.50 -7.25 2.48
CA HIS A 84 7.46 -6.48 1.68
C HIS A 84 7.82 -5.13 2.32
N LYS A 85 6.87 -4.42 2.87
CA LYS A 85 7.11 -3.15 3.58
C LYS A 85 7.82 -3.36 4.91
N ALA A 86 7.60 -4.50 5.56
CA ALA A 86 8.27 -4.85 6.81
C ALA A 86 9.73 -5.31 6.63
N LYS A 87 10.19 -5.49 5.38
CA LYS A 87 11.58 -5.92 5.12
C LYS A 87 12.58 -4.90 5.68
N GLY A 88 13.48 -5.38 6.55
CA GLY A 88 14.49 -4.53 7.23
C GLY A 88 13.98 -3.82 8.46
N LEU A 89 12.69 -3.91 8.80
CA LEU A 89 12.12 -3.33 10.01
C LEU A 89 11.84 -4.45 11.02
N GLU A 90 12.35 -4.29 12.23
CA GLU A 90 12.15 -5.22 13.34
C GLU A 90 11.03 -4.70 14.24
N LYS A 91 10.15 -5.60 14.71
CA LYS A 91 9.07 -5.29 15.67
C LYS A 91 9.15 -6.24 16.85
N ARG A 92 8.82 -5.75 18.06
CA ARG A 92 8.89 -6.58 19.27
C ARG A 92 8.01 -7.81 19.17
N VAL A 93 6.77 -7.62 18.74
CA VAL A 93 5.75 -8.68 18.57
C VAL A 93 5.23 -8.63 17.15
N VAL A 94 5.19 -9.77 16.49
CA VAL A 94 4.63 -9.91 15.14
C VAL A 94 3.50 -10.95 15.16
N LEU A 95 2.38 -10.60 14.53
CA LEU A 95 1.23 -11.49 14.34
C LEU A 95 1.08 -11.78 12.85
N ILE A 96 1.04 -13.08 12.49
CA ILE A 96 0.77 -13.55 11.12
C ILE A 96 -0.48 -14.43 11.15
N PRO A 97 -1.68 -13.83 11.23
CA PRO A 97 -2.91 -14.56 11.53
C PRO A 97 -3.30 -15.59 10.46
N TRP A 98 -2.90 -15.36 9.22
CA TRP A 98 -3.17 -16.27 8.09
C TRP A 98 -1.88 -16.48 7.29
N CYS A 99 -1.18 -17.55 7.59
CA CYS A 99 0.01 -17.96 6.84
C CYS A 99 -0.39 -18.85 5.64
N SER A 100 -1.37 -18.39 4.85
CA SER A 100 -1.90 -19.14 3.70
C SER A 100 -1.88 -18.27 2.44
N TRP A 101 -0.97 -18.56 1.52
CA TRP A 101 -0.94 -17.98 0.19
C TRP A 101 -0.51 -19.02 -0.84
N GLN A 102 -0.82 -18.72 -2.09
CA GLN A 102 -0.54 -19.62 -3.20
C GLN A 102 0.95 -19.58 -3.53
N LEU A 103 1.62 -20.74 -3.54
CA LEU A 103 3.04 -20.86 -3.85
C LEU A 103 3.32 -20.85 -5.34
N ASP A 104 2.41 -21.39 -6.15
CA ASP A 104 2.55 -21.42 -7.59
C ASP A 104 2.43 -20.01 -8.20
N PRO A 105 3.14 -19.76 -9.31
CA PRO A 105 2.95 -18.52 -10.06
C PRO A 105 1.48 -18.35 -10.42
N LYS A 106 0.91 -17.17 -10.15
CA LYS A 106 -0.51 -16.92 -10.46
C LYS A 106 -0.74 -16.99 -11.96
N SER A 107 -1.30 -18.09 -12.41
CA SER A 107 -1.84 -18.23 -13.76
C SER A 107 -3.36 -18.07 -13.70
N GLY A 108 -3.85 -16.83 -13.72
CA GLY A 108 -5.28 -16.54 -13.70
C GLY A 108 -5.58 -15.12 -13.18
N GLY A 109 -6.70 -14.56 -13.60
CA GLY A 109 -7.08 -13.17 -13.28
C GLY A 109 -6.40 -12.12 -14.16
N ASN A 110 -6.40 -10.87 -13.71
CA ASN A 110 -5.84 -9.73 -14.46
C ASN A 110 -4.31 -9.65 -14.47
N VAL A 111 -3.61 -10.57 -13.79
CA VAL A 111 -2.15 -10.61 -13.76
C VAL A 111 -1.67 -11.63 -14.79
N THR A 112 -1.02 -11.13 -15.83
CA THR A 112 -0.37 -11.97 -16.83
C THR A 112 1.10 -12.11 -16.46
N ASN A 113 1.49 -13.28 -15.94
CA ASN A 113 2.90 -13.59 -15.77
C ASN A 113 3.51 -13.89 -17.15
N ILE A 114 4.60 -13.20 -17.46
CA ILE A 114 5.33 -13.32 -18.71
C ILE A 114 6.70 -13.91 -18.39
N VAL A 115 7.07 -14.97 -19.10
CA VAL A 115 8.39 -15.59 -19.04
C VAL A 115 9.12 -15.29 -20.34
N TRP A 116 10.38 -14.93 -20.26
CA TRP A 116 11.23 -14.76 -21.43
C TRP A 116 11.80 -16.11 -21.85
N ALA A 117 11.38 -16.58 -23.01
CA ALA A 117 11.84 -17.81 -23.61
C ALA A 117 12.80 -17.54 -24.79
N GLU A 118 13.71 -18.45 -25.03
CA GLU A 118 14.59 -18.42 -26.20
C GLU A 118 13.99 -19.27 -27.32
N ALA A 119 13.94 -18.70 -28.51
CA ALA A 119 13.52 -19.44 -29.68
C ALA A 119 14.57 -20.54 -30.04
N GLN A 120 14.09 -21.75 -30.30
CA GLN A 120 14.92 -22.90 -30.67
C GLN A 120 14.73 -23.27 -32.15
N GLY A 121 15.72 -23.92 -32.72
CA GLY A 121 15.69 -24.38 -34.14
C GLY A 121 15.70 -23.22 -35.13
N ASP A 122 14.93 -23.34 -36.21
CA ASP A 122 14.86 -22.37 -37.31
C ASP A 122 14.38 -20.97 -36.87
N ALA A 123 13.70 -20.87 -35.72
CA ALA A 123 13.29 -19.61 -35.13
C ALA A 123 14.38 -18.94 -34.27
N GLY A 124 15.56 -19.53 -34.14
CA GLY A 124 16.66 -19.00 -33.30
C GLY A 124 17.08 -17.56 -33.62
N ALA A 125 16.85 -17.10 -34.86
CA ALA A 125 17.10 -15.71 -35.26
C ALA A 125 16.21 -14.66 -34.53
N VAL A 126 15.10 -15.07 -33.93
CA VAL A 126 14.19 -14.19 -33.16
C VAL A 126 14.78 -13.85 -31.80
N GLY A 127 15.69 -14.68 -31.27
CA GLY A 127 16.29 -14.48 -29.97
C GLY A 127 15.29 -14.71 -28.80
N ARG A 128 15.25 -13.80 -27.81
CA ARG A 128 14.35 -13.87 -26.67
C ARG A 128 13.03 -13.19 -26.96
N PHE A 129 11.92 -13.83 -26.57
CA PHE A 129 10.59 -13.30 -26.74
C PHE A 129 9.70 -13.59 -25.51
N PRO A 130 8.69 -12.77 -25.25
CA PRO A 130 7.81 -12.94 -24.10
C PRO A 130 6.75 -14.02 -24.37
N VAL A 131 6.62 -14.98 -23.46
CA VAL A 131 5.61 -16.04 -23.50
C VAL A 131 4.74 -15.91 -22.24
N LYS A 132 3.43 -16.01 -22.42
CA LYS A 132 2.51 -16.03 -21.29
C LYS A 132 2.69 -17.33 -20.50
N TYR A 133 2.99 -17.21 -19.20
CA TYR A 133 3.08 -18.35 -18.30
C TYR A 133 1.74 -19.06 -18.18
N LYS A 134 1.68 -20.31 -18.60
CA LYS A 134 0.49 -21.16 -18.54
C LYS A 134 0.92 -22.62 -18.32
N LYS A 135 0.04 -23.39 -17.69
CA LYS A 135 0.27 -24.84 -17.45
C LYS A 135 0.59 -25.61 -18.73
N ALA A 136 0.01 -25.23 -19.87
CA ALA A 136 0.29 -25.83 -21.18
C ALA A 136 1.75 -25.70 -21.64
N MET A 137 2.54 -24.76 -21.07
CA MET A 137 3.99 -24.66 -21.36
C MET A 137 4.74 -25.90 -20.89
N ALA A 138 4.29 -26.57 -19.83
CA ALA A 138 4.94 -27.78 -19.31
C ALA A 138 5.02 -28.92 -20.34
N GLU A 139 4.08 -28.96 -21.29
CA GLU A 139 3.99 -29.98 -22.36
C GLU A 139 4.45 -29.45 -23.71
N SER A 140 5.08 -28.28 -23.75
CA SER A 140 5.57 -27.64 -24.99
C SER A 140 7.10 -27.60 -25.05
N GLY A 141 7.64 -27.05 -26.13
CA GLY A 141 9.08 -26.76 -26.25
C GLY A 141 9.64 -25.79 -25.22
N PHE A 142 8.77 -25.16 -24.42
CA PHE A 142 9.12 -24.22 -23.35
C PHE A 142 9.00 -24.81 -21.93
N SER A 143 9.02 -26.12 -21.81
CA SER A 143 8.91 -26.83 -20.53
C SER A 143 10.04 -26.46 -19.56
N ALA A 144 11.25 -26.24 -20.07
CA ALA A 144 12.38 -25.81 -19.23
C ALA A 144 12.17 -24.45 -18.59
N GLU A 145 11.67 -23.48 -19.35
CA GLU A 145 11.31 -22.14 -18.85
C GLU A 145 10.16 -22.21 -17.86
N TYR A 146 9.15 -23.04 -18.12
CA TYR A 146 8.03 -23.27 -17.23
C TYR A 146 8.49 -23.77 -15.86
N TYR A 147 9.30 -24.83 -15.82
CA TYR A 147 9.77 -25.40 -14.56
C TYR A 147 10.77 -24.48 -13.85
N ARG A 148 11.59 -23.74 -14.59
CA ARG A 148 12.49 -22.75 -14.01
C ARG A 148 11.71 -21.65 -13.29
N GLU A 149 10.69 -21.10 -13.92
CA GLU A 149 9.82 -20.07 -13.31
C GLU A 149 9.08 -20.63 -12.10
N LEU A 150 8.59 -21.86 -12.17
CA LEU A 150 7.96 -22.55 -11.04
C LEU A 150 8.91 -22.65 -9.84
N VAL A 151 10.15 -23.08 -10.07
CA VAL A 151 11.16 -23.16 -9.01
C VAL A 151 11.48 -21.80 -8.42
N TYR A 152 11.68 -20.78 -9.26
CA TYR A 152 11.93 -19.41 -8.78
C TYR A 152 10.77 -18.87 -7.95
N SER A 153 9.54 -19.08 -8.38
CA SER A 153 8.37 -18.68 -7.62
C SER A 153 8.31 -19.35 -6.23
N HIS A 154 8.66 -20.62 -6.14
CA HIS A 154 8.73 -21.31 -4.85
C HIS A 154 9.86 -20.76 -3.97
N VAL A 155 11.04 -20.50 -4.53
CA VAL A 155 12.17 -19.90 -3.80
C VAL A 155 11.80 -18.51 -3.28
N ASP A 156 11.14 -17.69 -4.12
CA ASP A 156 10.69 -16.35 -3.71
C ASP A 156 9.65 -16.41 -2.59
N ASN A 157 8.73 -17.36 -2.64
CA ASN A 157 7.74 -17.57 -1.57
C ASN A 157 8.40 -18.05 -0.25
N ILE A 158 9.41 -18.91 -0.32
CA ILE A 158 10.18 -19.32 0.85
C ILE A 158 10.96 -18.12 1.42
N ASN A 159 11.57 -17.31 0.59
CA ASN A 159 12.27 -16.11 1.01
C ASN A 159 11.30 -15.11 1.65
N LEU A 160 10.09 -14.97 1.10
CA LEU A 160 9.06 -14.11 1.67
C LEU A 160 8.63 -14.61 3.06
N LEU A 161 8.43 -15.92 3.21
CA LEU A 161 8.12 -16.54 4.50
C LEU A 161 9.25 -16.30 5.50
N TYR A 162 10.50 -16.53 5.09
CA TYR A 162 11.68 -16.25 5.92
C TYR A 162 11.70 -14.79 6.39
N VAL A 163 11.46 -13.84 5.49
CA VAL A 163 11.38 -12.41 5.85
C VAL A 163 10.27 -12.18 6.88
N ALA A 164 9.08 -12.77 6.70
CA ALA A 164 7.98 -12.60 7.64
C ALA A 164 8.32 -13.14 9.04
N LEU A 165 8.85 -14.37 9.10
CA LEU A 165 9.17 -15.04 10.37
C LEU A 165 10.33 -14.40 11.14
N THR A 166 11.25 -13.71 10.44
CA THR A 166 12.40 -13.04 11.04
C THR A 166 12.17 -11.59 11.43
N ARG A 167 10.94 -11.09 11.38
CA ARG A 167 10.62 -9.70 11.79
C ARG A 167 10.40 -9.54 13.29
N ALA A 168 10.09 -10.61 13.97
CA ALA A 168 9.85 -10.58 15.41
C ALA A 168 11.16 -10.56 16.21
N ALA A 169 11.31 -9.57 17.09
CA ALA A 169 12.42 -9.49 18.01
C ALA A 169 12.19 -10.32 19.28
N GLU A 170 10.95 -10.34 19.80
CA GLU A 170 10.62 -11.00 21.06
C GLU A 170 9.64 -12.17 20.86
N SER A 171 8.55 -11.98 20.14
CA SER A 171 7.57 -13.03 19.94
C SER A 171 6.87 -12.97 18.58
N LEU A 172 6.56 -14.16 18.07
CA LEU A 172 5.84 -14.40 16.81
C LEU A 172 4.61 -15.25 17.08
N HIS A 173 3.46 -14.84 16.56
CA HIS A 173 2.19 -15.56 16.71
C HIS A 173 1.48 -15.74 15.37
#